data_299df208a344182b09fee8f54742f166
#
_entry.id   299df208a344182b09fee8f54742f166
#
_cell.length_a   1.000
_cell.length_b   1.000
_cell.length_c   1.000
_cell.angle_alpha   90.00
_cell.angle_beta   90.00
_cell.angle_gamma   90.00
#
_symmetry.space_group_name_H-M   'P 1'
#
loop_
_entity.id
_entity.type
_entity.pdbx_description
1 polymer ?
#
loop_
_entity_poly.entity_id
_entity_poly.type
_entity_poly.pdbx_seq_one_letter_code
_entity_poly.pdbx_strand_id
1 'polypeptide(L)'
;MPIITVSREMGSGGFLVSERVAEKLGYMFLDGEAIREMAQNCGLSAESIRKVDEKPPPFDAHLDQLVEIDLQQIELLILQAARKGNVLIYGRGAHFILGELKGGVFRVRFIAPFEERVERW
;
A
#
# COMPACT_ATOMS: atom_id res chain seq x y z
N MET A 1 -10.26 14.86 7.30
CA MET A 1 -9.24 14.07 7.99
C MET A 1 -8.17 13.68 6.99
N PRO A 2 -6.93 14.06 7.24
CA PRO A 2 -5.89 13.91 6.22
C PRO A 2 -5.46 12.47 6.03
N ILE A 3 -5.13 12.16 4.79
CA ILE A 3 -4.63 10.87 4.35
C ILE A 3 -3.32 11.13 3.64
N ILE A 4 -2.29 10.36 3.97
CA ILE A 4 -1.01 10.43 3.29
C ILE A 4 -0.79 9.12 2.55
N THR A 5 -0.52 9.19 1.25
CA THR A 5 -0.12 8.03 0.47
C THR A 5 1.33 8.17 0.08
N VAL A 6 2.09 7.09 0.19
CA VAL A 6 3.51 7.06 -0.13
C VAL A 6 3.77 6.03 -1.20
N SER A 7 4.39 6.45 -2.28
CA SER A 7 5.03 5.55 -3.25
C SER A 7 6.54 5.79 -3.18
N ARG A 8 7.32 4.82 -3.60
CA ARG A 8 8.78 4.94 -3.44
C ARG A 8 9.52 4.08 -4.47
N GLU A 9 10.76 4.51 -4.72
CA GLU A 9 11.73 3.65 -5.35
C GLU A 9 12.36 2.75 -4.30
N MET A 10 12.66 1.51 -4.67
CA MET A 10 13.28 0.53 -3.78
C MET A 10 14.63 1.06 -3.28
N GLY A 11 14.87 0.97 -1.97
CA GLY A 11 16.13 1.45 -1.37
C GLY A 11 16.20 2.97 -1.19
N SER A 12 15.11 3.70 -1.40
CA SER A 12 15.11 5.16 -1.24
C SER A 12 15.12 5.64 0.21
N GLY A 13 14.91 4.73 1.17
CA GLY A 13 14.79 5.11 2.58
C GLY A 13 13.39 5.58 2.97
N GLY A 14 12.43 5.51 2.06
CA GLY A 14 11.07 6.00 2.27
C GLY A 14 10.32 5.31 3.42
N PHE A 15 10.61 4.04 3.67
CA PHE A 15 9.93 3.29 4.73
C PHE A 15 10.20 3.91 6.12
N LEU A 16 11.46 4.09 6.47
CA LEU A 16 11.83 4.63 7.79
C LEU A 16 11.32 6.06 7.97
N VAL A 17 11.40 6.87 6.93
CA VAL A 17 10.90 8.24 6.98
C VAL A 17 9.38 8.24 7.16
N SER A 18 8.67 7.42 6.40
CA SER A 18 7.21 7.34 6.48
C SER A 18 6.74 6.86 7.85
N GLU A 19 7.40 5.84 8.40
CA GLU A 19 7.09 5.34 9.74
C GLU A 19 7.23 6.44 10.80
N ARG A 20 8.31 7.21 10.72
CA ARG A 20 8.53 8.33 11.64
C ARG A 20 7.51 9.45 11.48
N VAL A 21 7.13 9.75 10.26
CA VAL A 21 6.11 10.77 10.00
C VAL A 21 4.77 10.34 10.61
N ALA A 22 4.36 9.09 10.39
CA ALA A 22 3.14 8.58 10.96
C ALA A 22 3.15 8.63 12.49
N GLU A 23 4.27 8.26 13.10
CA GLU A 23 4.44 8.31 14.54
C GLU A 23 4.32 9.75 15.07
N LYS A 24 4.99 10.70 14.44
CA LYS A 24 4.95 12.11 14.85
C LYS A 24 3.57 12.73 14.71
N LEU A 25 2.81 12.32 13.70
CA LEU A 25 1.46 12.84 13.46
C LEU A 25 0.40 12.08 14.27
N GLY A 26 0.76 10.95 14.85
CA GLY A 26 -0.23 10.09 15.52
C GLY A 26 -1.15 9.39 14.54
N TYR A 27 -0.68 9.14 13.31
CA TYR A 27 -1.46 8.49 12.27
C TYR A 27 -1.23 6.98 12.29
N MET A 28 -2.26 6.23 11.88
CA MET A 28 -2.09 4.81 11.63
C MET A 28 -1.13 4.62 10.45
N PHE A 29 -0.16 3.73 10.60
CA PHE A 29 0.78 3.41 9.54
C PHE A 29 0.40 2.08 8.89
N LEU A 30 -0.06 2.15 7.64
CA LEU A 30 -0.46 0.97 6.86
C LEU A 30 0.62 0.64 5.85
N ASP A 31 1.52 -0.26 6.22
CA ASP A 31 2.49 -0.86 5.31
C ASP A 31 1.94 -2.20 4.77
N GLY A 32 2.75 -2.89 3.99
CA GLY A 32 2.34 -4.18 3.42
C GLY A 32 1.98 -5.22 4.47
N GLU A 33 2.70 -5.23 5.59
CA GLU A 33 2.43 -6.17 6.68
C GLU A 33 1.10 -5.87 7.38
N ALA A 34 0.84 -4.61 7.67
CA ALA A 34 -0.42 -4.20 8.30
C ALA A 34 -1.62 -4.51 7.40
N ILE A 35 -1.50 -4.24 6.11
CA ILE A 35 -2.56 -4.55 5.15
C ILE A 35 -2.78 -6.05 5.05
N ARG A 36 -1.72 -6.83 5.05
CA ARG A 36 -1.80 -8.31 5.04
C ARG A 36 -2.54 -8.83 6.26
N GLU A 37 -2.23 -8.30 7.42
CA GLU A 37 -2.87 -8.68 8.67
C GLU A 37 -4.37 -8.34 8.64
N MET A 38 -4.72 -7.16 8.18
CA MET A 38 -6.13 -6.77 7.99
C MET A 38 -6.84 -7.71 7.02
N ALA A 39 -6.19 -8.06 5.92
CA ALA A 39 -6.77 -8.95 4.91
C ALA A 39 -7.00 -10.36 5.48
N GLN A 40 -6.07 -10.88 6.26
CA GLN A 40 -6.22 -12.17 6.93
C GLN A 40 -7.41 -12.16 7.91
N ASN A 41 -7.57 -11.07 8.63
CA ASN A 41 -8.70 -10.90 9.55
C ASN A 41 -10.04 -10.84 8.82
N CYS A 42 -10.03 -10.49 7.54
CA CYS A 42 -11.22 -10.48 6.69
C CYS A 42 -11.43 -11.80 5.92
N GLY A 43 -10.62 -12.82 6.19
CA GLY A 43 -10.78 -14.13 5.60
C GLY A 43 -9.93 -14.43 4.36
N LEU A 44 -9.09 -13.51 3.94
CA LEU A 44 -8.15 -13.76 2.83
C LEU A 44 -7.00 -14.64 3.31
N SER A 45 -6.61 -15.62 2.49
CA SER A 45 -5.47 -16.46 2.83
C SER A 45 -4.15 -15.76 2.57
N ALA A 46 -3.10 -16.16 3.29
CA ALA A 46 -1.76 -15.64 3.07
C ALA A 46 -1.28 -15.88 1.64
N GLU A 47 -1.68 -17.01 1.05
CA GLU A 47 -1.34 -17.34 -0.34
C GLU A 47 -2.01 -16.40 -1.33
N SER A 48 -3.29 -16.08 -1.13
CA SER A 48 -4.01 -15.13 -1.97
C SER A 48 -3.36 -13.76 -1.94
N ILE A 49 -2.98 -13.29 -0.75
CA ILE A 49 -2.33 -11.99 -0.58
C ILE A 49 -0.99 -11.97 -1.30
N ARG A 50 -0.21 -13.03 -1.17
CA ARG A 50 1.09 -13.14 -1.83
C ARG A 50 0.96 -13.11 -3.35
N LYS A 51 -0.05 -13.78 -3.89
CA LYS A 51 -0.30 -13.76 -5.34
C LYS A 51 -0.59 -12.36 -5.87
N VAL A 52 -1.28 -11.55 -5.10
CA VAL A 52 -1.54 -10.16 -5.45
C VAL A 52 -0.26 -9.35 -5.45
N ASP A 53 0.64 -9.60 -4.48
CA ASP A 53 1.88 -8.85 -4.33
C ASP A 53 2.94 -9.18 -5.38
N GLU A 54 3.01 -10.42 -5.79
CA GLU A 54 4.11 -10.95 -6.60
C GLU A 54 3.81 -11.02 -8.09
N LYS A 55 2.97 -10.19 -8.61
CA LYS A 55 2.61 -10.22 -10.02
C LYS A 55 3.75 -10.38 -11.01
N PRO A 56 3.66 -11.38 -11.87
CA PRO A 56 3.22 -11.14 -13.25
C PRO A 56 1.75 -11.52 -13.46
N PRO A 57 1.09 -10.92 -14.47
CA PRO A 57 -0.31 -11.24 -14.76
C PRO A 57 -0.46 -12.71 -15.09
N PRO A 58 -1.45 -13.41 -14.51
CA PRO A 58 -1.70 -14.80 -14.79
C PRO A 58 -2.11 -15.02 -16.25
N PHE A 59 -1.73 -16.17 -16.80
CA PHE A 59 -2.10 -16.55 -18.17
C PHE A 59 -3.45 -17.27 -18.23
N ASP A 60 -3.98 -17.66 -17.09
CA ASP A 60 -5.24 -18.40 -16.99
C ASP A 60 -6.36 -17.43 -16.58
N ALA A 61 -7.40 -17.37 -17.38
CA ALA A 61 -8.54 -16.48 -17.13
C ALA A 61 -9.21 -16.73 -15.78
N HIS A 62 -9.22 -17.99 -15.31
CA HIS A 62 -9.80 -18.32 -14.02
C HIS A 62 -8.93 -17.78 -12.88
N LEU A 63 -7.62 -17.94 -13.00
CA LEU A 63 -6.68 -17.36 -12.02
C LEU A 63 -6.72 -15.83 -12.05
N ASP A 64 -6.91 -15.23 -13.23
CA ASP A 64 -7.06 -13.78 -13.37
C ASP A 64 -8.26 -13.28 -12.57
N GLN A 65 -9.37 -13.98 -12.62
CA GLN A 65 -10.57 -13.61 -11.87
C GLN A 65 -10.33 -13.70 -10.36
N LEU A 66 -9.67 -14.75 -9.90
CA LEU A 66 -9.37 -14.91 -8.48
C LEU A 66 -8.43 -13.81 -7.96
N VAL A 67 -7.39 -13.50 -8.73
CA VAL A 67 -6.46 -12.41 -8.39
C VAL A 67 -7.18 -11.06 -8.36
N GLU A 68 -8.07 -10.83 -9.31
CA GLU A 68 -8.84 -9.60 -9.37
C GLU A 68 -9.77 -9.45 -8.16
N ILE A 69 -10.42 -10.52 -7.73
CA ILE A 69 -11.27 -10.50 -6.53
C ILE A 69 -10.44 -10.17 -5.29
N ASP A 70 -9.27 -10.79 -5.15
CA ASP A 70 -8.37 -10.51 -4.03
C ASP A 70 -7.87 -9.07 -4.04
N LEU A 71 -7.56 -8.55 -5.22
CA LEU A 71 -7.18 -7.15 -5.41
C LEU A 71 -8.29 -6.21 -4.96
N GLN A 72 -9.52 -6.50 -5.37
CA GLN A 72 -10.68 -5.69 -4.98
C GLN A 72 -10.87 -5.69 -3.47
N GLN A 73 -10.65 -6.83 -2.80
CA GLN A 73 -10.73 -6.91 -1.34
C GLN A 73 -9.69 -6.00 -0.67
N ILE A 74 -8.46 -6.02 -1.17
CA ILE A 74 -7.39 -5.17 -0.66
C ILE A 74 -7.70 -3.69 -0.90
N GLU A 75 -8.21 -3.36 -2.08
CA GLU A 75 -8.64 -1.99 -2.40
C GLU A 75 -9.73 -1.50 -1.44
N LEU A 76 -10.70 -2.37 -1.11
CA LEU A 76 -11.74 -2.03 -0.15
C LEU A 76 -11.17 -1.76 1.24
N LEU A 77 -10.19 -2.55 1.68
CA LEU A 77 -9.53 -2.32 2.96
C LEU A 77 -8.82 -0.97 3.00
N ILE A 78 -8.14 -0.62 1.92
CA ILE A 78 -7.46 0.66 1.80
C ILE A 78 -8.48 1.81 1.82
N LEU A 79 -9.58 1.67 1.09
CA LEU A 79 -10.64 2.67 1.06
C LEU A 79 -11.30 2.85 2.43
N GLN A 80 -11.51 1.77 3.16
CA GLN A 80 -12.06 1.82 4.51
C GLN A 80 -11.12 2.55 5.46
N ALA A 81 -9.83 2.28 5.38
CA ALA A 81 -8.83 2.97 6.18
C ALA A 81 -8.78 4.46 5.84
N ALA A 82 -8.83 4.79 4.56
CA ALA A 82 -8.85 6.17 4.10
C ALA A 82 -10.09 6.91 4.59
N ARG A 83 -11.23 6.24 4.64
CA ARG A 83 -12.47 6.82 5.12
C ARG A 83 -12.38 7.22 6.59
N LYS A 84 -11.67 6.46 7.40
CA LYS A 84 -11.43 6.81 8.80
C LYS A 84 -10.51 8.01 8.94
N GLY A 85 -9.61 8.22 7.98
CA GLY A 85 -8.67 9.32 8.01
C GLY A 85 -7.53 9.14 9.01
N ASN A 86 -6.66 10.12 9.10
CA ASN A 86 -5.47 10.10 9.97
C ASN A 86 -4.64 8.83 9.75
N VAL A 87 -4.36 8.54 8.49
CA VAL A 87 -3.67 7.33 8.08
C VAL A 87 -2.59 7.66 7.06
N LEU A 88 -1.44 6.99 7.17
CA LEU A 88 -0.39 6.99 6.17
C LEU A 88 -0.34 5.60 5.55
N ILE A 89 -0.58 5.52 4.25
CA ILE A 89 -0.60 4.26 3.51
C ILE A 89 0.68 4.17 2.67
N TYR A 90 1.48 3.16 2.96
CA TYR A 90 2.78 2.97 2.34
C TYR A 90 2.70 1.89 1.25
N GLY A 91 2.85 2.32 0.01
CA GLY A 91 2.85 1.41 -1.14
C GLY A 91 1.46 0.94 -1.56
N ARG A 92 1.40 -0.26 -2.12
CA ARG A 92 0.16 -0.95 -2.57
C ARG A 92 -0.67 -0.20 -3.61
N GLY A 93 -0.06 0.76 -4.32
CA GLY A 93 -0.80 1.53 -5.32
C GLY A 93 -1.90 2.41 -4.74
N ALA A 94 -1.83 2.73 -3.45
CA ALA A 94 -2.85 3.54 -2.79
C ALA A 94 -3.07 4.88 -3.49
N HIS A 95 -2.02 5.46 -4.04
CA HIS A 95 -2.11 6.73 -4.77
C HIS A 95 -2.99 6.62 -6.03
N PHE A 96 -3.10 5.42 -6.63
CA PHE A 96 -4.02 5.17 -7.73
C PHE A 96 -5.44 4.91 -7.21
N ILE A 97 -5.55 4.09 -6.17
CA ILE A 97 -6.84 3.71 -5.58
C ILE A 97 -7.58 4.94 -5.08
N LEU A 98 -6.86 5.86 -4.45
CA LEU A 98 -7.41 7.09 -3.89
C LEU A 98 -7.32 8.28 -4.84
N GLY A 99 -6.92 8.05 -6.10
CA GLY A 99 -6.65 9.10 -7.07
C GLY A 99 -7.84 9.99 -7.40
N GLU A 100 -9.05 9.47 -7.28
CA GLU A 100 -10.25 10.21 -7.58
C GLU A 100 -10.84 10.95 -6.39
N LEU A 101 -10.33 10.71 -5.19
CA LEU A 101 -10.78 11.44 -4.01
C LEU A 101 -10.27 12.88 -4.08
N LYS A 102 -11.20 13.82 -4.08
CA LYS A 102 -10.88 15.24 -4.15
C LYS A 102 -10.61 15.78 -2.76
N GLY A 103 -9.39 16.28 -2.56
CA GLY A 103 -8.98 16.86 -1.28
C GLY A 103 -8.72 15.81 -0.19
N GLY A 104 -7.99 16.20 0.82
CA GLY A 104 -7.70 15.35 1.96
C GLY A 104 -6.65 14.28 1.74
N VAL A 105 -6.13 14.11 0.54
CA VAL A 105 -5.09 13.13 0.24
C VAL A 105 -3.79 13.84 -0.14
N PHE A 106 -2.75 13.60 0.63
CA PHE A 106 -1.41 14.12 0.37
C PHE A 106 -0.55 13.00 -0.20
N ARG A 107 -0.12 13.16 -1.44
CA ARG A 107 0.64 12.12 -2.17
C ARG A 107 2.12 12.44 -2.13
N VAL A 108 2.92 11.48 -1.67
CA VAL A 108 4.38 11.62 -1.55
C VAL A 108 5.04 10.51 -2.33
N ARG A 109 6.09 10.85 -3.08
CA ARG A 109 6.91 9.85 -3.74
C ARG A 109 8.37 10.04 -3.33
N PHE A 110 8.99 8.98 -2.85
CA PHE A 110 10.40 8.96 -2.50
C PHE A 110 11.23 8.47 -3.67
N ILE A 111 12.22 9.24 -4.04
CA ILE A 111 13.20 8.87 -5.07
C ILE A 111 14.60 9.02 -4.49
N ALA A 112 15.54 8.28 -5.04
CA ALA A 112 16.95 8.39 -4.67
C ALA A 112 17.82 7.92 -5.84
N PRO A 113 19.08 8.40 -5.93
CA PRO A 113 20.01 7.91 -6.95
C PRO A 113 20.20 6.40 -6.86
N PHE A 114 20.39 5.76 -8.02
CA PHE A 114 20.47 4.30 -8.10
C PHE A 114 21.57 3.74 -7.18
N GLU A 115 22.74 4.36 -7.16
CA GLU A 115 23.86 3.91 -6.35
C GLU A 115 23.52 3.91 -4.85
N GLU A 116 22.85 4.95 -4.38
CA GLU A 116 22.45 5.02 -2.98
C GLU A 116 21.38 4.00 -2.64
N ARG A 117 20.48 3.72 -3.57
CA ARG A 117 19.44 2.70 -3.38
C ARG A 117 20.04 1.31 -3.27
N VAL A 118 21.06 1.02 -4.08
CA VAL A 118 21.76 -0.27 -4.03
C VAL A 118 22.47 -0.45 -2.69
N GLU A 119 23.11 0.59 -2.18
CA GLU A 119 23.80 0.52 -0.88
C GLU A 119 22.85 0.26 0.29
N ARG A 120 21.62 0.77 0.24
CA ARG A 120 20.62 0.53 1.28
C ARG A 120 19.94 -0.82 1.15
N TRP A 121 20.02 -1.42 0.01
CA TRP A 121 19.40 -2.70 -0.26
C TRP A 121 20.17 -3.85 0.41
#